data_5a109987d35a2507727eaf22ae7a0316
#
_entry.id   5a109987d35a2507727eaf22ae7a0316
#
_cell.length_a   1.000
_cell.length_b   1.000
_cell.length_c   1.000
_cell.angle_alpha   90.00
_cell.angle_beta   90.00
_cell.angle_gamma   90.00
#
_symmetry.space_group_name_H-M   'P 1'
#
loop_
_entity.id
_entity.type
_entity.pdbx_description
1 polymer ?
#
loop_
_entity_poly.entity_id
_entity_poly.type
_entity_poly.pdbx_seq_one_letter_code
_entity_poly.pdbx_strand_id
1 'polypeptide(L)'
;MLPTVWSNVLANKNFGTLVTDGAGGYTWSKNSRLNRITAFTNYASKDIPSEIIYFINNENKRFWTIGNRAVEDNNDYYVTYGFGYAKYNHTADGIVQTDEVFVPKDDKVKINLINVKNTTDKQKKISIFYYLKPVLGEDELQTNGKIEVKLNKNIIYAINKMNEFTNETTFVSSSLEINSYTGSKKSFIGNSTIKKPVALFTNNLDNSSGIGENSCIAVKMNIELKPYESKNISLILGQDEDNNINNLVEKYRSTENCKKILEDTKEYWKDIVNTIQVETPIESMNILLNGWLVYQTMASRLLGKTRILPIWGSNWI
;
A
#
# COMPACT_ATOMS: atom_id res chain seq x y z
N MET A 1 5.46 19.02 -6.92
CA MET A 1 6.14 17.70 -6.97
C MET A 1 7.58 17.89 -6.55
N LEU A 2 8.12 17.01 -5.69
CA LEU A 2 9.52 17.07 -5.28
C LEU A 2 10.43 16.72 -6.48
N PRO A 3 11.63 17.31 -6.60
CA PRO A 3 12.53 17.05 -7.73
C PRO A 3 13.08 15.63 -7.73
N THR A 4 13.04 14.97 -6.59
CA THR A 4 13.49 13.59 -6.38
C THR A 4 12.46 12.82 -5.58
N VAL A 5 12.37 11.51 -5.85
CA VAL A 5 11.47 10.62 -5.10
C VAL A 5 12.13 10.25 -3.77
N TRP A 6 11.47 10.57 -2.68
CA TRP A 6 11.86 10.11 -1.36
C TRP A 6 11.15 8.82 -1.03
N SER A 7 11.83 7.87 -0.41
CA SER A 7 11.27 6.56 -0.09
C SER A 7 11.58 6.13 1.34
N ASN A 8 10.72 5.28 1.87
CA ASN A 8 10.90 4.61 3.14
C ASN A 8 10.64 3.11 2.98
N VAL A 9 11.40 2.27 3.67
CA VAL A 9 11.23 0.82 3.67
C VAL A 9 10.63 0.39 5.00
N LEU A 10 9.42 -0.14 4.94
CA LEU A 10 8.69 -0.66 6.08
C LEU A 10 8.75 -2.18 6.01
N ALA A 11 9.43 -2.84 6.93
CA ALA A 11 9.65 -4.27 6.83
C ALA A 11 9.82 -4.96 8.18
N ASN A 12 9.44 -6.23 8.20
CA ASN A 12 9.83 -7.21 9.20
C ASN A 12 10.69 -8.31 8.57
N LYS A 13 11.00 -9.35 9.33
CA LYS A 13 11.85 -10.47 8.89
C LYS A 13 11.34 -11.17 7.61
N ASN A 14 10.04 -11.18 7.36
CA ASN A 14 9.43 -11.99 6.31
C ASN A 14 8.55 -11.22 5.32
N PHE A 15 8.32 -9.94 5.56
CA PHE A 15 7.43 -9.13 4.73
C PHE A 15 7.89 -7.68 4.71
N GLY A 16 7.67 -6.99 3.61
CA GLY A 16 8.02 -5.58 3.54
C GLY A 16 7.40 -4.85 2.36
N THR A 17 7.45 -3.54 2.46
CA THR A 17 7.03 -2.61 1.41
C THR A 17 8.00 -1.44 1.34
N LEU A 18 8.34 -1.01 0.13
CA LEU A 18 8.94 0.29 -0.11
C LEU A 18 7.80 1.24 -0.44
N VAL A 19 7.73 2.36 0.24
CA VAL A 19 6.76 3.43 -0.01
C VAL A 19 7.47 4.71 -0.41
N THR A 20 6.84 5.51 -1.28
CA THR A 20 7.40 6.76 -1.77
C THR A 20 6.58 7.97 -1.33
N ASP A 21 7.15 9.17 -1.46
CA ASP A 21 6.47 10.44 -1.15
C ASP A 21 5.16 10.63 -1.93
N GLY A 22 5.06 10.04 -3.10
CA GLY A 22 3.84 10.06 -3.92
C GLY A 22 2.89 8.89 -3.68
N ALA A 23 3.08 8.11 -2.62
CA ALA A 23 2.38 6.86 -2.33
C ALA A 23 2.55 5.79 -3.43
N GLY A 24 3.71 5.77 -4.07
CA GLY A 24 4.18 4.69 -4.94
C GLY A 24 4.95 3.62 -4.17
N GLY A 25 5.76 2.85 -4.91
CA GLY A 25 6.58 1.79 -4.36
C GLY A 25 6.07 0.39 -4.69
N TYR A 26 6.43 -0.62 -3.89
CA TYR A 26 6.04 -2.01 -4.08
C TYR A 26 6.10 -2.82 -2.78
N THR A 27 5.42 -3.96 -2.76
CA THR A 27 5.36 -4.87 -1.62
C THR A 27 5.94 -6.23 -2.00
N TRP A 28 6.59 -6.90 -1.04
CA TRP A 28 7.17 -8.25 -1.20
C TRP A 28 6.93 -9.12 0.04
N SER A 29 7.06 -10.43 -0.15
CA SER A 29 7.05 -11.42 0.92
C SER A 29 8.31 -12.27 0.87
N LYS A 30 8.97 -12.51 2.01
CA LYS A 30 10.20 -13.31 2.20
C LYS A 30 11.45 -12.78 1.46
N ASN A 31 11.32 -12.30 0.22
CA ASN A 31 12.44 -11.80 -0.57
C ASN A 31 11.98 -10.67 -1.50
N SER A 32 12.63 -9.53 -1.42
CA SER A 32 12.25 -8.30 -2.14
C SER A 32 12.53 -8.34 -3.65
N ARG A 33 13.26 -9.33 -4.12
CA ARG A 33 13.54 -9.54 -5.54
C ARG A 33 12.77 -10.73 -6.10
N LEU A 34 12.88 -11.89 -5.46
CA LEU A 34 12.37 -13.15 -6.00
C LEU A 34 10.86 -13.34 -5.81
N ASN A 35 10.27 -12.63 -4.87
CA ASN A 35 8.84 -12.75 -4.56
C ASN A 35 8.20 -11.38 -4.29
N ARG A 36 8.11 -10.59 -5.35
CA ARG A 36 7.36 -9.32 -5.34
C ARG A 36 5.88 -9.63 -5.39
N ILE A 37 5.12 -9.02 -4.52
CA ILE A 37 3.65 -9.07 -4.56
C ILE A 37 3.15 -8.08 -5.60
N THR A 38 3.68 -6.87 -5.61
CA THR A 38 3.32 -5.80 -6.53
C THR A 38 4.50 -5.35 -7.38
N ALA A 39 4.21 -4.76 -8.53
CA ALA A 39 5.22 -4.32 -9.48
C ALA A 39 6.06 -3.18 -8.93
N PHE A 40 7.34 -3.16 -9.29
CA PHE A 40 8.25 -2.09 -8.92
C PHE A 40 8.78 -1.37 -10.17
N THR A 41 8.50 -0.11 -10.27
CA THR A 41 9.06 0.76 -11.31
C THR A 41 10.24 1.52 -10.73
N ASN A 42 11.46 1.05 -10.98
CA ASN A 42 12.67 1.69 -10.49
C ASN A 42 13.09 2.88 -11.38
N TYR A 43 12.17 3.82 -11.62
CA TYR A 43 12.45 5.06 -12.34
C TYR A 43 12.30 6.25 -11.40
N ALA A 44 13.43 6.79 -10.99
CA ALA A 44 13.53 7.94 -10.10
C ALA A 44 12.70 9.17 -10.52
N SER A 45 12.49 9.36 -11.81
CA SER A 45 11.76 10.53 -12.34
C SER A 45 10.26 10.27 -12.54
N LYS A 46 9.79 9.01 -12.54
CA LYS A 46 8.39 8.69 -12.88
C LYS A 46 7.60 8.15 -11.71
N ASP A 47 8.22 7.36 -10.83
CA ASP A 47 7.58 6.72 -9.66
C ASP A 47 6.13 6.27 -9.96
N ILE A 48 5.98 5.40 -10.96
CA ILE A 48 4.66 4.92 -11.37
C ILE A 48 4.13 3.98 -10.27
N PRO A 49 3.03 4.34 -9.58
CA PRO A 49 2.55 3.54 -8.48
C PRO A 49 1.95 2.21 -8.97
N SER A 50 2.29 1.14 -8.28
CA SER A 50 1.73 -0.20 -8.47
C SER A 50 0.58 -0.52 -7.52
N GLU A 51 0.38 0.33 -6.53
CA GLU A 51 -0.66 0.25 -5.52
C GLU A 51 -1.31 1.62 -5.40
N ILE A 52 -2.63 1.70 -5.59
CA ILE A 52 -3.32 2.99 -5.65
C ILE A 52 -4.66 2.88 -4.93
N ILE A 53 -4.92 3.83 -4.04
CA ILE A 53 -6.21 3.98 -3.38
C ILE A 53 -6.91 5.20 -3.98
N TYR A 54 -7.99 4.94 -4.74
CA TYR A 54 -8.83 5.99 -5.29
C TYR A 54 -10.05 6.21 -4.43
N PHE A 55 -10.44 7.45 -4.32
CA PHE A 55 -11.70 7.90 -3.75
C PHE A 55 -12.51 8.60 -4.83
N ILE A 56 -13.81 8.36 -4.87
CA ILE A 56 -14.73 9.08 -5.76
C ILE A 56 -15.99 9.47 -5.00
N ASN A 57 -16.34 10.74 -5.07
CA ASN A 57 -17.65 11.20 -4.61
C ASN A 57 -18.71 10.79 -5.61
N ASN A 58 -19.65 9.93 -5.19
CA ASN A 58 -20.68 9.37 -6.06
C ASN A 58 -21.68 10.40 -6.58
N GLU A 59 -21.81 11.57 -5.94
CA GLU A 59 -22.75 12.63 -6.31
C GLU A 59 -22.20 13.50 -7.44
N ASN A 60 -20.98 14.06 -7.26
CA ASN A 60 -20.37 15.01 -8.19
C ASN A 60 -19.30 14.39 -9.10
N LYS A 61 -18.98 13.10 -8.93
CA LYS A 61 -17.99 12.33 -9.69
C LYS A 61 -16.57 12.89 -9.61
N ARG A 62 -16.26 13.77 -8.64
CA ARG A 62 -14.88 14.13 -8.33
C ARG A 62 -14.17 12.93 -7.74
N PHE A 63 -12.94 12.70 -8.18
CA PHE A 63 -12.10 11.62 -7.70
C PHE A 63 -10.69 12.11 -7.42
N TRP A 64 -10.02 11.45 -6.50
CA TRP A 64 -8.67 11.77 -6.05
C TRP A 64 -8.00 10.51 -5.50
N THR A 65 -6.72 10.61 -5.11
CA THR A 65 -5.93 9.52 -4.50
C THR A 65 -5.25 9.99 -3.22
N ILE A 66 -4.78 9.04 -2.42
CA ILE A 66 -3.99 9.34 -1.20
C ILE A 66 -2.69 10.06 -1.55
N GLY A 67 -1.99 9.63 -2.60
CA GLY A 67 -0.75 10.25 -3.07
C GLY A 67 -0.93 10.88 -4.45
N ASN A 68 -0.03 11.77 -4.82
CA ASN A 68 -0.14 12.60 -6.02
C ASN A 68 0.37 11.96 -7.32
N ARG A 69 0.93 10.73 -7.27
CA ARG A 69 1.55 10.13 -8.47
C ARG A 69 0.53 9.59 -9.47
N ALA A 70 -0.59 9.04 -8.99
CA ALA A 70 -1.64 8.57 -9.88
C ALA A 70 -2.56 9.71 -10.33
N VAL A 71 -3.09 10.48 -9.38
CA VAL A 71 -3.95 11.64 -9.64
C VAL A 71 -3.38 12.82 -8.87
N GLU A 72 -3.03 13.86 -9.58
CA GLU A 72 -2.60 15.13 -9.01
C GLU A 72 -3.77 16.11 -9.10
N ASP A 73 -4.12 16.70 -7.97
CA ASP A 73 -5.01 17.83 -7.89
C ASP A 73 -4.25 19.07 -7.38
N ASN A 74 -4.91 20.19 -7.26
CA ASN A 74 -4.29 21.45 -6.85
C ASN A 74 -4.21 21.60 -5.31
N ASN A 75 -4.46 20.51 -4.56
CA ASN A 75 -4.39 20.54 -3.11
C ASN A 75 -3.04 20.03 -2.61
N ASP A 76 -2.74 20.33 -1.36
CA ASP A 76 -1.50 19.89 -0.73
C ASP A 76 -1.53 18.41 -0.35
N TYR A 77 -0.40 17.76 -0.55
CA TYR A 77 -0.11 16.40 -0.12
C TYR A 77 1.03 16.43 0.90
N TYR A 78 0.79 15.87 2.07
CA TYR A 78 1.79 15.80 3.12
C TYR A 78 2.16 14.33 3.37
N VAL A 79 3.45 14.08 3.48
CA VAL A 79 3.97 12.77 3.89
C VAL A 79 4.88 12.92 5.09
N THR A 80 4.74 12.01 6.05
CA THR A 80 5.62 11.87 7.21
C THR A 80 6.18 10.46 7.20
N TYR A 81 7.50 10.34 7.20
CA TYR A 81 8.18 9.07 7.40
C TYR A 81 8.63 8.93 8.84
N GLY A 82 8.26 7.81 9.45
CA GLY A 82 8.74 7.41 10.76
C GLY A 82 9.39 6.05 10.71
N PHE A 83 9.97 5.64 11.83
CA PHE A 83 10.53 4.30 11.97
C PHE A 83 9.39 3.28 12.04
N GLY A 84 9.31 2.41 11.02
CA GLY A 84 8.28 1.38 10.90
C GLY A 84 6.94 1.83 10.33
N TYR A 85 6.76 3.11 9.96
CA TYR A 85 5.52 3.60 9.36
C TYR A 85 5.74 4.75 8.38
N ALA A 86 4.74 4.98 7.54
CA ALA A 86 4.58 6.20 6.74
C ALA A 86 3.16 6.73 6.92
N LYS A 87 3.00 8.05 6.91
CA LYS A 87 1.71 8.71 7.06
C LYS A 87 1.50 9.71 5.95
N TYR A 88 0.41 9.54 5.22
CA TYR A 88 -0.02 10.41 4.13
C TYR A 88 -1.24 11.20 4.56
N ASN A 89 -1.27 12.49 4.26
CA ASN A 89 -2.42 13.36 4.51
C ASN A 89 -2.78 14.10 3.25
N HIS A 90 -4.06 14.12 2.92
CA HIS A 90 -4.59 14.84 1.78
C HIS A 90 -6.01 15.32 2.05
N THR A 91 -6.41 16.42 1.42
CA THR A 91 -7.76 16.97 1.53
C THR A 91 -8.31 17.25 0.15
N ALA A 92 -9.43 16.65 -0.20
CA ALA A 92 -10.13 16.89 -1.45
C ALA A 92 -11.64 16.82 -1.26
N ASP A 93 -12.38 17.62 -1.99
CA ASP A 93 -13.86 17.63 -2.03
C ASP A 93 -14.54 17.68 -0.64
N GLY A 94 -13.92 18.37 0.33
CA GLY A 94 -14.42 18.44 1.71
C GLY A 94 -14.24 17.15 2.52
N ILE A 95 -13.38 16.25 2.04
CA ILE A 95 -12.92 15.06 2.75
C ILE A 95 -11.46 15.26 3.15
N VAL A 96 -11.17 15.15 4.43
CA VAL A 96 -9.81 15.00 4.97
C VAL A 96 -9.52 13.53 5.12
N GLN A 97 -8.42 13.09 4.55
CA GLN A 97 -7.98 11.70 4.65
C GLN A 97 -6.56 11.60 5.19
N THR A 98 -6.36 10.62 6.02
CA THR A 98 -5.04 10.24 6.55
C THR A 98 -4.87 8.76 6.33
N ASP A 99 -3.74 8.32 5.80
CA ASP A 99 -3.38 6.92 5.64
C ASP A 99 -2.08 6.63 6.38
N GLU A 100 -2.12 5.79 7.39
CA GLU A 100 -0.96 5.29 8.12
C GLU A 100 -0.61 3.89 7.60
N VAL A 101 0.50 3.80 6.87
CA VAL A 101 0.99 2.57 6.27
C VAL A 101 2.05 1.96 7.17
N PHE A 102 1.93 0.66 7.48
CA PHE A 102 2.92 -0.05 8.27
C PHE A 102 2.94 -1.55 7.96
N VAL A 103 4.06 -2.18 8.34
CA VAL A 103 4.24 -3.63 8.34
C VAL A 103 4.42 -4.05 9.80
N PRO A 104 3.49 -4.84 10.36
CA PRO A 104 3.60 -5.35 11.73
C PRO A 104 4.86 -6.18 11.92
N LYS A 105 5.39 -6.19 13.12
CA LYS A 105 6.68 -6.85 13.44
C LYS A 105 6.72 -8.36 13.15
N ASP A 106 5.59 -9.07 13.27
CA ASP A 106 5.56 -10.54 13.22
C ASP A 106 4.77 -11.11 12.03
N ASP A 107 3.82 -10.36 11.45
CA ASP A 107 2.91 -10.87 10.44
C ASP A 107 3.29 -10.47 9.01
N LYS A 108 2.98 -11.34 8.05
CA LYS A 108 3.25 -11.12 6.62
C LYS A 108 2.14 -10.31 5.96
N VAL A 109 1.92 -9.09 6.47
CA VAL A 109 0.90 -8.16 5.97
C VAL A 109 1.42 -6.72 5.93
N LYS A 110 0.92 -5.97 5.00
CA LYS A 110 0.94 -4.50 4.98
C LYS A 110 -0.46 -3.99 5.31
N ILE A 111 -0.53 -3.02 6.19
CA ILE A 111 -1.76 -2.36 6.59
C ILE A 111 -1.75 -0.91 6.13
N ASN A 112 -2.82 -0.50 5.47
CA ASN A 112 -3.18 0.90 5.30
C ASN A 112 -4.31 1.19 6.28
N LEU A 113 -4.03 1.94 7.34
CA LEU A 113 -5.02 2.39 8.32
C LEU A 113 -5.47 3.79 7.95
N ILE A 114 -6.62 3.85 7.29
CA ILE A 114 -7.14 5.07 6.69
C ILE A 114 -8.19 5.69 7.60
N ASN A 115 -8.04 6.98 7.91
CA ASN A 115 -9.11 7.79 8.48
C ASN A 115 -9.69 8.69 7.39
N VAL A 116 -11.00 8.67 7.23
CA VAL A 116 -11.74 9.50 6.26
C VAL A 116 -12.73 10.36 7.04
N LYS A 117 -12.56 11.68 6.99
CA LYS A 117 -13.39 12.65 7.71
C LYS A 117 -14.11 13.58 6.74
N ASN A 118 -15.43 13.60 6.82
CA ASN A 118 -16.25 14.62 6.16
C ASN A 118 -16.15 15.93 6.94
N THR A 119 -15.71 17.00 6.31
CA THR A 119 -15.60 18.33 6.96
C THR A 119 -16.74 19.26 6.59
N THR A 120 -17.73 18.77 5.87
CA THR A 120 -18.87 19.56 5.39
C THR A 120 -20.14 19.28 6.20
N ASP A 121 -21.11 20.17 6.05
CA ASP A 121 -22.46 20.08 6.63
C ASP A 121 -23.41 19.13 5.84
N LYS A 122 -22.92 18.50 4.78
CA LYS A 122 -23.68 17.57 3.93
C LYS A 122 -23.19 16.14 4.07
N GLN A 123 -24.11 15.19 4.00
CA GLN A 123 -23.75 13.78 3.86
C GLN A 123 -22.96 13.54 2.58
N LYS A 124 -22.01 12.64 2.62
CA LYS A 124 -21.22 12.24 1.45
C LYS A 124 -21.27 10.74 1.23
N LYS A 125 -21.41 10.33 -0.04
CA LYS A 125 -21.33 8.94 -0.48
C LYS A 125 -20.06 8.76 -1.30
N ILE A 126 -19.11 8.03 -0.76
CA ILE A 126 -17.78 7.84 -1.34
C ILE A 126 -17.60 6.38 -1.70
N SER A 127 -17.17 6.11 -2.93
CA SER A 127 -16.61 4.80 -3.30
C SER A 127 -15.09 4.84 -3.17
N ILE A 128 -14.53 3.78 -2.62
CA ILE A 128 -13.09 3.57 -2.45
C ILE A 128 -12.69 2.41 -3.33
N PHE A 129 -11.66 2.61 -4.16
CA PHE A 129 -11.07 1.54 -4.95
C PHE A 129 -9.64 1.32 -4.51
N TYR A 130 -9.29 0.06 -4.23
CA TYR A 130 -7.91 -0.32 -4.01
C TYR A 130 -7.43 -1.14 -5.20
N TYR A 131 -6.52 -0.55 -5.98
CA TYR A 131 -5.94 -1.14 -7.18
C TYR A 131 -4.50 -1.55 -6.92
N LEU A 132 -4.16 -2.76 -7.33
CA LEU A 132 -2.83 -3.33 -7.26
C LEU A 132 -2.43 -3.87 -8.64
N LYS A 133 -1.16 -3.68 -9.01
CA LYS A 133 -0.53 -4.32 -10.16
C LYS A 133 0.31 -5.50 -9.64
N PRO A 134 -0.24 -6.73 -9.65
CA PRO A 134 0.45 -7.88 -9.07
C PRO A 134 1.59 -8.36 -9.96
N VAL A 135 2.63 -8.91 -9.31
CA VAL A 135 3.69 -9.69 -9.95
C VAL A 135 3.65 -11.13 -9.46
N LEU A 136 3.52 -11.34 -8.17
CA LEU A 136 3.51 -12.65 -7.50
C LEU A 136 4.67 -13.54 -7.96
N GLY A 137 5.89 -12.98 -7.94
CA GLY A 137 7.10 -13.62 -8.42
C GLY A 137 8.25 -12.63 -8.62
N GLU A 138 9.25 -13.01 -9.42
CA GLU A 138 10.41 -12.15 -9.69
C GLU A 138 10.14 -11.11 -10.79
N ASP A 139 9.48 -11.50 -11.87
CA ASP A 139 9.34 -10.68 -13.08
C ASP A 139 7.88 -10.60 -13.53
N GLU A 140 7.44 -9.37 -13.82
CA GLU A 140 6.11 -9.09 -14.34
C GLU A 140 5.83 -9.76 -15.70
N LEU A 141 6.82 -9.84 -16.59
CA LEU A 141 6.66 -10.47 -17.90
C LEU A 141 6.46 -11.97 -17.78
N GLN A 142 7.13 -12.61 -16.81
CA GLN A 142 7.00 -14.05 -16.58
C GLN A 142 5.65 -14.43 -15.97
N THR A 143 5.05 -13.53 -15.20
CA THR A 143 3.81 -13.80 -14.45
C THR A 143 2.56 -13.27 -15.12
N ASN A 144 2.71 -12.45 -16.18
CA ASN A 144 1.58 -11.90 -16.92
C ASN A 144 0.66 -12.99 -17.48
N GLY A 145 -0.65 -12.83 -17.27
CA GLY A 145 -1.67 -13.78 -17.70
C GLY A 145 -1.73 -15.08 -16.89
N LYS A 146 -0.92 -15.23 -15.83
CA LYS A 146 -0.85 -16.43 -14.98
C LYS A 146 -1.46 -16.24 -13.59
N ILE A 147 -1.84 -15.01 -13.26
CA ILE A 147 -2.39 -14.67 -11.96
C ILE A 147 -3.91 -14.81 -11.99
N GLU A 148 -4.42 -15.65 -11.11
CA GLU A 148 -5.85 -15.84 -10.89
C GLU A 148 -6.30 -15.05 -9.66
N VAL A 149 -7.40 -14.28 -9.80
CA VAL A 149 -7.98 -13.49 -8.72
C VAL A 149 -9.39 -14.01 -8.42
N LYS A 150 -9.67 -14.26 -7.14
CA LYS A 150 -10.99 -14.75 -6.68
C LYS A 150 -11.43 -14.00 -5.42
N LEU A 151 -12.70 -13.66 -5.34
CA LEU A 151 -13.33 -13.18 -4.10
C LEU A 151 -14.01 -14.37 -3.40
N ASN A 152 -13.71 -14.56 -2.14
CA ASN A 152 -14.44 -15.47 -1.25
C ASN A 152 -14.73 -14.75 0.07
N LYS A 153 -16.00 -14.68 0.44
CA LYS A 153 -16.49 -13.87 1.57
C LYS A 153 -16.07 -12.41 1.42
N ASN A 154 -15.17 -11.89 2.17
CA ASN A 154 -14.63 -10.53 2.06
C ASN A 154 -13.10 -10.54 1.86
N ILE A 155 -12.58 -11.56 1.21
CA ILE A 155 -11.15 -11.76 0.96
C ILE A 155 -10.94 -12.02 -0.53
N ILE A 156 -10.11 -11.21 -1.14
CA ILE A 156 -9.57 -11.50 -2.46
C ILE A 156 -8.37 -12.41 -2.27
N TYR A 157 -8.34 -13.50 -3.00
CA TYR A 157 -7.22 -14.42 -3.15
C TYR A 157 -6.60 -14.20 -4.53
N ALA A 158 -5.30 -14.01 -4.58
CA ALA A 158 -4.55 -13.88 -5.83
C ALA A 158 -3.43 -14.93 -5.86
N ILE A 159 -3.46 -15.78 -6.86
CA ILE A 159 -2.59 -16.96 -6.95
C ILE A 159 -1.84 -16.92 -8.27
N ASN A 160 -0.53 -17.11 -8.21
CA ASN A 160 0.30 -17.47 -9.36
C ASN A 160 0.84 -18.90 -9.16
N LYS A 161 0.22 -19.87 -9.81
CA LYS A 161 0.64 -21.29 -9.73
C LYS A 161 2.02 -21.57 -10.33
N MET A 162 2.58 -20.60 -11.06
CA MET A 162 3.91 -20.69 -11.69
C MET A 162 5.00 -20.00 -10.86
N ASN A 163 4.68 -19.56 -9.63
CA ASN A 163 5.68 -18.99 -8.73
C ASN A 163 6.54 -20.12 -8.15
N GLU A 164 7.80 -20.18 -8.56
CA GLU A 164 8.77 -21.20 -8.10
C GLU A 164 9.32 -20.91 -6.70
N PHE A 165 9.15 -19.66 -6.20
CA PHE A 165 9.70 -19.25 -4.92
C PHE A 165 8.81 -19.62 -3.73
N THR A 166 7.48 -19.57 -3.89
CA THR A 166 6.53 -19.84 -2.82
C THR A 166 5.19 -20.36 -3.33
N ASN A 167 4.57 -21.21 -2.54
CA ASN A 167 3.21 -21.69 -2.74
C ASN A 167 2.18 -20.90 -1.92
N GLU A 168 2.61 -19.83 -1.21
CA GLU A 168 1.71 -19.02 -0.40
C GLU A 168 0.78 -18.16 -1.27
N THR A 169 -0.42 -17.99 -0.79
CA THR A 169 -1.46 -17.20 -1.46
C THR A 169 -1.38 -15.73 -1.04
N THR A 170 -1.36 -14.84 -2.02
CA THR A 170 -1.54 -13.41 -1.77
C THR A 170 -3.01 -13.11 -1.52
N PHE A 171 -3.30 -12.24 -0.55
CA PHE A 171 -4.67 -11.86 -0.23
C PHE A 171 -4.81 -10.36 0.00
N VAL A 172 -6.02 -9.87 -0.32
CA VAL A 172 -6.46 -8.51 -0.03
C VAL A 172 -7.77 -8.57 0.73
N SER A 173 -7.91 -7.78 1.77
CA SER A 173 -9.15 -7.64 2.53
C SER A 173 -9.30 -6.22 3.08
N SER A 174 -10.45 -5.94 3.68
CA SER A 174 -10.76 -4.66 4.31
C SER A 174 -11.69 -4.82 5.49
N SER A 175 -11.68 -3.82 6.39
CA SER A 175 -12.73 -3.66 7.39
C SER A 175 -14.09 -3.32 6.79
N LEU A 176 -14.11 -2.77 5.57
CA LEU A 176 -15.32 -2.55 4.80
C LEU A 176 -15.70 -3.81 4.01
N GLU A 177 -16.96 -3.89 3.62
CA GLU A 177 -17.43 -4.91 2.68
C GLU A 177 -16.89 -4.62 1.28
N ILE A 178 -16.35 -5.64 0.61
CA ILE A 178 -15.95 -5.60 -0.79
C ILE A 178 -17.21 -5.81 -1.64
N ASN A 179 -17.70 -4.73 -2.23
CA ASN A 179 -18.92 -4.77 -3.02
C ASN A 179 -18.73 -5.43 -4.41
N SER A 180 -17.58 -5.26 -5.01
CA SER A 180 -17.20 -5.87 -6.28
C SER A 180 -15.69 -5.86 -6.47
N TYR A 181 -15.19 -6.68 -7.41
CA TYR A 181 -13.77 -6.78 -7.72
C TYR A 181 -13.51 -6.98 -9.21
N THR A 182 -12.27 -6.85 -9.64
CA THR A 182 -11.83 -7.35 -10.95
C THR A 182 -10.36 -7.79 -10.89
N GLY A 183 -10.08 -8.89 -11.57
CA GLY A 183 -8.73 -9.36 -11.86
C GLY A 183 -8.18 -8.84 -13.19
N SER A 184 -9.00 -8.18 -14.01
CA SER A 184 -8.64 -7.70 -15.36
C SER A 184 -8.22 -6.24 -15.34
N LYS A 185 -6.96 -5.96 -15.67
CA LYS A 185 -6.46 -4.59 -15.83
C LYS A 185 -7.22 -3.84 -16.94
N LYS A 186 -7.61 -4.54 -18.01
CA LYS A 186 -8.39 -3.96 -19.10
C LYS A 186 -9.77 -3.51 -18.63
N SER A 187 -10.44 -4.31 -17.80
CA SER A 187 -11.73 -3.95 -17.21
C SER A 187 -11.61 -2.77 -16.24
N PHE A 188 -10.53 -2.67 -15.49
CA PHE A 188 -10.35 -1.57 -14.55
C PHE A 188 -9.91 -0.28 -15.24
N ILE A 189 -8.86 -0.31 -16.05
CA ILE A 189 -8.28 0.89 -16.67
C ILE A 189 -9.05 1.28 -17.94
N GLY A 190 -9.52 0.30 -18.73
CA GLY A 190 -10.14 0.51 -20.02
C GLY A 190 -9.17 1.07 -21.06
N ASN A 191 -9.64 1.93 -21.92
CA ASN A 191 -8.83 2.66 -22.91
C ASN A 191 -8.20 3.95 -22.34
N SER A 192 -8.01 4.02 -21.02
CA SER A 192 -7.48 5.15 -20.29
C SER A 192 -6.13 4.80 -19.64
N THR A 193 -5.81 5.46 -18.54
CA THR A 193 -4.58 5.22 -17.75
C THR A 193 -4.93 5.11 -16.27
N ILE A 194 -3.94 4.77 -15.45
CA ILE A 194 -4.06 4.80 -13.98
C ILE A 194 -4.43 6.20 -13.44
N LYS A 195 -4.26 7.26 -14.23
CA LYS A 195 -4.66 8.63 -13.84
C LYS A 195 -6.17 8.83 -13.87
N LYS A 196 -6.91 8.07 -14.68
CA LYS A 196 -8.36 8.16 -14.79
C LYS A 196 -8.96 6.82 -15.24
N PRO A 197 -8.90 5.76 -14.43
CA PRO A 197 -9.47 4.48 -14.79
C PRO A 197 -10.97 4.56 -15.11
N VAL A 198 -11.41 3.85 -16.13
CA VAL A 198 -12.83 3.83 -16.53
C VAL A 198 -13.71 3.26 -15.42
N ALA A 199 -13.20 2.28 -14.67
CA ALA A 199 -13.92 1.62 -13.58
C ALA A 199 -14.36 2.55 -12.45
N LEU A 200 -13.71 3.70 -12.25
CA LEU A 200 -14.13 4.68 -11.23
C LEU A 200 -15.55 5.22 -11.49
N PHE A 201 -16.00 5.20 -12.74
CA PHE A 201 -17.28 5.75 -13.14
C PHE A 201 -18.37 4.67 -13.39
N THR A 202 -18.03 3.41 -13.09
CA THR A 202 -18.99 2.29 -13.19
C THR A 202 -19.67 2.01 -11.85
N ASN A 203 -20.87 1.46 -11.89
CA ASN A 203 -21.57 1.10 -10.66
C ASN A 203 -20.89 -0.05 -9.92
N ASN A 204 -20.41 -1.05 -10.65
CA ASN A 204 -19.69 -2.20 -10.09
C ASN A 204 -18.54 -2.59 -11.01
N LEU A 205 -17.54 -3.27 -10.45
CA LEU A 205 -16.53 -4.00 -11.20
C LEU A 205 -17.15 -5.29 -11.74
N ASP A 206 -16.51 -5.91 -12.73
CA ASP A 206 -17.06 -7.04 -13.50
C ASP A 206 -16.95 -8.41 -12.83
N ASN A 207 -16.33 -8.49 -11.66
CA ASN A 207 -16.07 -9.71 -10.90
C ASN A 207 -15.29 -10.78 -11.70
N SER A 208 -14.43 -10.37 -12.63
CA SER A 208 -13.62 -11.26 -13.45
C SER A 208 -12.36 -11.76 -12.72
N SER A 209 -11.90 -12.98 -13.05
CA SER A 209 -10.72 -13.58 -12.44
C SER A 209 -9.38 -13.06 -12.98
N GLY A 210 -9.36 -12.44 -14.16
CA GLY A 210 -8.15 -11.91 -14.79
C GLY A 210 -7.21 -12.95 -15.41
N ILE A 211 -7.56 -14.25 -15.41
CA ILE A 211 -6.72 -15.29 -16.04
C ILE A 211 -6.63 -15.04 -17.54
N GLY A 212 -5.42 -15.16 -18.09
CA GLY A 212 -5.15 -15.05 -19.53
C GLY A 212 -5.10 -13.62 -20.05
N GLU A 213 -5.24 -12.60 -19.18
CA GLU A 213 -5.12 -11.18 -19.49
C GLU A 213 -4.02 -10.51 -18.65
N ASN A 214 -3.73 -9.23 -18.94
CA ASN A 214 -2.99 -8.38 -18.03
C ASN A 214 -3.75 -8.31 -16.70
N SER A 215 -3.21 -8.95 -15.66
CA SER A 215 -3.88 -9.07 -14.38
C SER A 215 -3.77 -7.79 -13.56
N CYS A 216 -4.79 -7.51 -12.78
CA CYS A 216 -4.75 -6.59 -11.66
C CYS A 216 -5.47 -7.21 -10.46
N ILE A 217 -5.33 -6.61 -9.30
CA ILE A 217 -6.23 -6.84 -8.18
C ILE A 217 -6.89 -5.50 -7.92
N ALA A 218 -8.18 -5.39 -8.19
CA ALA A 218 -8.92 -4.19 -7.86
C ALA A 218 -10.21 -4.53 -7.13
N VAL A 219 -10.47 -3.82 -6.03
CA VAL A 219 -11.69 -3.97 -5.24
C VAL A 219 -12.39 -2.63 -5.12
N LYS A 220 -13.72 -2.67 -5.02
CA LYS A 220 -14.57 -1.52 -4.75
C LYS A 220 -15.28 -1.70 -3.44
N MET A 221 -15.27 -0.66 -2.62
CA MET A 221 -15.96 -0.54 -1.34
C MET A 221 -16.71 0.77 -1.29
N ASN A 222 -17.79 0.85 -0.53
CA ASN A 222 -18.57 2.07 -0.38
C ASN A 222 -18.67 2.50 1.07
N ILE A 223 -18.63 3.81 1.31
CA ILE A 223 -18.89 4.41 2.62
C ILE A 223 -19.88 5.57 2.49
N GLU A 224 -20.66 5.76 3.52
CA GLU A 224 -21.45 6.96 3.73
C GLU A 224 -20.94 7.67 4.97
N LEU A 225 -20.75 8.98 4.87
CA LEU A 225 -20.29 9.84 5.94
C LEU A 225 -21.34 10.92 6.19
N LYS A 226 -21.90 10.92 7.39
CA LYS A 226 -22.77 12.02 7.86
C LYS A 226 -21.98 13.34 7.91
N PRO A 227 -22.65 14.50 8.02
CA PRO A 227 -21.95 15.75 8.29
C PRO A 227 -20.97 15.61 9.46
N TYR A 228 -19.73 16.04 9.25
CA TYR A 228 -18.63 16.03 10.22
C TYR A 228 -18.24 14.66 10.78
N GLU A 229 -18.77 13.56 10.21
CA GLU A 229 -18.43 12.20 10.62
C GLU A 229 -17.02 11.81 10.16
N SER A 230 -16.34 10.99 10.97
CA SER A 230 -15.06 10.37 10.67
C SER A 230 -15.17 8.86 10.80
N LYS A 231 -14.59 8.12 9.83
CA LYS A 231 -14.52 6.65 9.85
C LYS A 231 -13.10 6.18 9.67
N ASN A 232 -12.72 5.15 10.44
CA ASN A 232 -11.48 4.43 10.25
C ASN A 232 -11.73 3.19 9.38
N ILE A 233 -10.79 2.90 8.50
CA ILE A 233 -10.83 1.79 7.55
C ILE A 233 -9.47 1.12 7.58
N SER A 234 -9.42 -0.20 7.59
CA SER A 234 -8.19 -0.95 7.33
C SER A 234 -8.26 -1.58 5.95
N LEU A 235 -7.20 -1.42 5.16
CA LEU A 235 -6.91 -2.22 3.97
C LEU A 235 -5.73 -3.13 4.31
N ILE A 236 -5.85 -4.38 3.94
CA ILE A 236 -4.93 -5.46 4.29
C ILE A 236 -4.40 -6.05 2.99
N LEU A 237 -3.09 -6.04 2.79
CA LEU A 237 -2.40 -6.78 1.73
C LEU A 237 -1.42 -7.73 2.39
N GLY A 238 -1.53 -9.02 2.11
CA GLY A 238 -0.65 -10.03 2.71
C GLY A 238 -0.37 -11.20 1.79
N GLN A 239 0.55 -12.06 2.25
CA GLN A 239 0.82 -13.36 1.62
C GLN A 239 1.14 -14.39 2.70
N ASP A 240 0.35 -15.46 2.76
CA ASP A 240 0.54 -16.53 3.74
C ASP A 240 -0.02 -17.86 3.24
N GLU A 241 0.15 -18.91 4.06
CA GLU A 241 -0.53 -20.18 3.87
C GLU A 241 -2.05 -20.02 4.02
N ASP A 242 -2.81 -20.73 3.21
CA ASP A 242 -4.27 -20.60 3.15
C ASP A 242 -4.97 -20.78 4.51
N ASN A 243 -4.43 -21.66 5.36
CA ASN A 243 -4.97 -21.93 6.70
C ASN A 243 -4.82 -20.75 7.68
N ASN A 244 -3.87 -19.84 7.46
CA ASN A 244 -3.61 -18.69 8.32
C ASN A 244 -4.26 -17.39 7.85
N ILE A 245 -4.66 -17.30 6.58
CA ILE A 245 -5.20 -16.06 6.00
C ILE A 245 -6.42 -15.54 6.78
N ASN A 246 -7.35 -16.42 7.13
CA ASN A 246 -8.54 -16.01 7.89
C ASN A 246 -8.18 -15.38 9.25
N ASN A 247 -7.22 -15.94 9.97
CA ASN A 247 -6.76 -15.41 11.25
C ASN A 247 -6.16 -14.02 11.09
N LEU A 248 -5.32 -13.80 10.06
CA LEU A 248 -4.74 -12.52 9.75
C LEU A 248 -5.81 -11.49 9.39
N VAL A 249 -6.77 -11.88 8.55
CA VAL A 249 -7.87 -11.00 8.16
C VAL A 249 -8.72 -10.61 9.37
N GLU A 250 -9.12 -11.54 10.22
CA GLU A 250 -9.89 -11.23 11.44
C GLU A 250 -9.12 -10.28 12.37
N LYS A 251 -7.82 -10.53 12.56
CA LYS A 251 -6.94 -9.68 13.37
C LYS A 251 -6.90 -8.23 12.88
N TYR A 252 -6.77 -8.01 11.57
CA TYR A 252 -6.52 -6.69 10.99
C TYR A 252 -7.78 -5.99 10.42
N ARG A 253 -8.93 -6.65 10.39
CA ARG A 253 -10.21 -5.97 10.11
C ARG A 253 -10.67 -5.07 11.25
N SER A 254 -10.23 -5.32 12.48
CA SER A 254 -10.45 -4.40 13.59
C SER A 254 -9.53 -3.20 13.50
N THR A 255 -10.07 -2.03 13.18
CA THR A 255 -9.28 -0.79 13.10
C THR A 255 -8.69 -0.38 14.45
N GLU A 256 -9.33 -0.71 15.56
CA GLU A 256 -8.80 -0.47 16.90
C GLU A 256 -7.58 -1.37 17.18
N ASN A 257 -7.64 -2.62 16.73
CA ASN A 257 -6.51 -3.53 16.84
C ASN A 257 -5.34 -3.06 15.93
N CYS A 258 -5.64 -2.54 14.72
CA CYS A 258 -4.64 -1.95 13.84
C CYS A 258 -3.94 -0.76 14.49
N LYS A 259 -4.67 0.12 15.18
CA LYS A 259 -4.06 1.26 15.91
C LYS A 259 -3.11 0.78 17.00
N LYS A 260 -3.52 -0.21 17.79
CA LYS A 260 -2.67 -0.78 18.82
C LYS A 260 -1.39 -1.38 18.22
N ILE A 261 -1.52 -2.19 17.18
CA ILE A 261 -0.36 -2.83 16.52
C ILE A 261 0.55 -1.80 15.85
N LEU A 262 0.00 -0.69 15.33
CA LEU A 262 0.80 0.42 14.82
C LEU A 262 1.68 1.03 15.92
N GLU A 263 1.10 1.29 17.11
CA GLU A 263 1.88 1.81 18.23
C GLU A 263 2.93 0.80 18.72
N ASP A 264 2.57 -0.49 18.83
CA ASP A 264 3.52 -1.57 19.16
C ASP A 264 4.68 -1.62 18.11
N THR A 265 4.37 -1.36 16.83
CA THR A 265 5.37 -1.32 15.75
C THR A 265 6.30 -0.11 15.90
N LYS A 266 5.75 1.05 16.23
CA LYS A 266 6.54 2.27 16.49
C LYS A 266 7.48 2.09 17.69
N GLU A 267 6.98 1.51 18.78
CA GLU A 267 7.80 1.21 19.98
C GLU A 267 8.90 0.22 19.66
N TYR A 268 8.60 -0.87 18.96
CA TYR A 268 9.59 -1.85 18.52
C TYR A 268 10.76 -1.21 17.76
N TRP A 269 10.45 -0.34 16.78
CA TRP A 269 11.49 0.36 16.04
C TRP A 269 12.25 1.39 16.87
N LYS A 270 11.56 2.08 17.77
CA LYS A 270 12.17 3.02 18.71
C LYS A 270 13.20 2.31 19.62
N ASP A 271 12.88 1.14 20.13
CA ASP A 271 13.78 0.36 20.95
C ASP A 271 15.04 -0.05 20.17
N ILE A 272 14.88 -0.48 18.91
CA ILE A 272 16.02 -0.82 18.05
C ILE A 272 16.92 0.39 17.81
N VAL A 273 16.38 1.52 17.38
CA VAL A 273 17.18 2.70 17.05
C VAL A 273 17.81 3.35 18.30
N ASN A 274 17.21 3.17 19.45
CA ASN A 274 17.73 3.66 20.74
C ASN A 274 18.83 2.78 21.34
N THR A 275 19.15 1.64 20.75
CA THR A 275 20.20 0.73 21.25
C THR A 275 21.56 1.41 21.30
N ILE A 276 21.84 2.32 20.37
CA ILE A 276 23.07 3.14 20.35
C ILE A 276 22.64 4.58 20.15
N GLN A 277 23.06 5.44 21.08
CA GLN A 277 22.82 6.88 21.00
C GLN A 277 24.14 7.62 21.17
N VAL A 278 24.35 8.63 20.33
CA VAL A 278 25.54 9.49 20.38
C VAL A 278 25.11 10.94 20.56
N GLU A 279 25.92 11.70 21.25
CA GLU A 279 25.78 13.14 21.39
C GLU A 279 27.01 13.82 20.82
N THR A 280 26.83 14.66 19.81
CA THR A 280 27.92 15.41 19.17
C THR A 280 27.52 16.90 19.12
N PRO A 281 28.52 17.79 18.96
CA PRO A 281 28.22 19.22 18.79
C PRO A 281 27.42 19.57 17.52
N ILE A 282 27.24 18.63 16.61
CA ILE A 282 26.55 18.83 15.31
C ILE A 282 25.19 18.13 15.36
N GLU A 283 24.10 18.90 15.46
CA GLU A 283 22.73 18.40 15.58
C GLU A 283 22.33 17.47 14.42
N SER A 284 22.65 17.85 13.17
CA SER A 284 22.37 17.02 11.99
C SER A 284 23.06 15.65 12.04
N MET A 285 24.22 15.57 12.66
CA MET A 285 24.96 14.32 12.88
C MET A 285 24.25 13.44 13.91
N ASN A 286 23.72 14.05 14.99
CA ASN A 286 22.93 13.34 15.99
C ASN A 286 21.64 12.76 15.39
N ILE A 287 20.91 13.53 14.58
CA ILE A 287 19.70 13.06 13.89
C ILE A 287 20.04 11.86 12.99
N LEU A 288 21.14 11.96 12.23
CA LEU A 288 21.53 10.91 11.29
C LEU A 288 21.98 9.63 12.00
N LEU A 289 22.84 9.74 13.01
CA LEU A 289 23.43 8.59 13.71
C LEU A 289 22.46 7.93 14.70
N ASN A 290 21.60 8.71 15.36
CA ASN A 290 20.72 8.22 16.42
C ASN A 290 19.41 7.59 15.91
N GLY A 291 19.27 7.34 14.63
CA GLY A 291 18.06 6.71 14.15
C GLY A 291 18.09 6.37 12.67
N TRP A 292 18.22 7.36 11.82
CA TRP A 292 17.95 7.18 10.40
C TRP A 292 18.91 6.20 9.70
N LEU A 293 20.21 6.27 9.96
CA LEU A 293 21.18 5.32 9.38
C LEU A 293 20.97 3.88 9.88
N VAL A 294 20.71 3.71 11.17
CA VAL A 294 20.41 2.39 11.74
C VAL A 294 19.17 1.82 11.11
N TYR A 295 18.08 2.60 11.07
CA TYR A 295 16.81 2.19 10.49
C TYR A 295 16.96 1.79 9.01
N GLN A 296 17.58 2.64 8.19
CA GLN A 296 17.77 2.37 6.76
C GLN A 296 18.62 1.11 6.52
N THR A 297 19.68 0.92 7.31
CA THR A 297 20.51 -0.28 7.20
C THR A 297 19.73 -1.53 7.56
N MET A 298 18.98 -1.52 8.65
CA MET A 298 18.17 -2.64 9.08
C MET A 298 17.07 -2.95 8.06
N ALA A 299 16.26 -1.96 7.73
CA ALA A 299 15.11 -2.15 6.85
C ALA A 299 15.52 -2.56 5.43
N SER A 300 16.50 -1.87 4.82
CA SER A 300 16.87 -2.09 3.42
C SER A 300 17.78 -3.28 3.20
N ARG A 301 18.67 -3.60 4.16
CA ARG A 301 19.66 -4.65 3.96
C ARG A 301 19.34 -5.95 4.66
N LEU A 302 18.95 -5.89 5.92
CA LEU A 302 18.72 -7.10 6.72
C LEU A 302 17.31 -7.65 6.49
N LEU A 303 16.30 -6.80 6.53
CA LEU A 303 14.91 -7.24 6.40
C LEU A 303 14.48 -7.42 4.94
N GLY A 304 14.99 -6.65 4.00
CA GLY A 304 14.75 -6.81 2.57
C GLY A 304 15.35 -8.09 1.98
N LYS A 305 16.34 -8.70 2.65
CA LYS A 305 17.08 -9.93 2.26
C LYS A 305 17.74 -9.90 0.87
N THR A 306 17.62 -8.82 0.16
CA THR A 306 18.36 -8.50 -1.07
C THR A 306 18.72 -7.03 -1.03
N ARG A 307 19.70 -6.62 -1.82
CA ARG A 307 19.93 -5.19 -2.01
C ARG A 307 18.66 -4.57 -2.60
N ILE A 308 17.87 -3.91 -1.77
CA ILE A 308 16.95 -2.89 -2.26
C ILE A 308 17.88 -1.77 -2.68
N LEU A 309 18.23 -1.75 -3.97
CA LEU A 309 18.98 -0.62 -4.51
C LEU A 309 18.09 0.60 -4.29
N PRO A 310 18.60 1.65 -3.64
CA PRO A 310 17.89 2.92 -3.63
C PRO A 310 17.59 3.30 -5.08
N ILE A 311 16.45 3.88 -5.32
CA ILE A 311 15.93 4.34 -6.63
C ILE A 311 16.96 5.19 -7.40
N TRP A 312 17.94 5.69 -6.71
CA TRP A 312 19.05 6.50 -7.23
C TRP A 312 20.25 5.60 -7.45
N GLY A 313 20.46 5.31 -8.74
CA GLY A 313 21.66 4.64 -9.24
C GLY A 313 22.94 5.38 -8.84
N SER A 314 23.33 5.23 -7.62
CA SER A 314 24.70 5.45 -7.24
C SER A 314 25.35 4.09 -7.23
N ASN A 315 26.26 3.89 -8.17
CA ASN A 315 27.34 2.94 -8.05
C ASN A 315 28.07 3.22 -6.73
N TRP A 316 27.62 2.62 -5.65
CA TRP A 316 28.45 2.46 -4.46
C TRP A 316 28.89 1.00 -4.43
N ILE A 317 30.16 0.85 -4.78
CA ILE A 317 30.97 -0.36 -4.69
C ILE A 317 30.88 -1.00 -3.32
#